data_3e009a2d71e224e866b274b62c948550
#
_entry.id   3e009a2d71e224e866b274b62c948550
#
_cell.length_a   1.000
_cell.length_b   1.000
_cell.length_c   1.000
_cell.angle_alpha   90.00
_cell.angle_beta   90.00
_cell.angle_gamma   90.00
#
_symmetry.space_group_name_H-M   'P 1'
#
loop_
_entity.id
_entity.type
_entity.pdbx_description
1 polymer ?
#
loop_
_entity_poly.entity_id
_entity_poly.type
_entity_poly.pdbx_seq_one_letter_code
_entity_poly.pdbx_strand_id
1 'polypeptide(L)'
;MAMINFGGTEERVVTREEFPLSRAQEVLKADTVAVLGYGVQGPGQSLNMRDNGIRVIVGQRKNTSSWEKALKDGWVPGVTLFPLEEAAAKGTVIEYLLSDAGQKAFWPKLKSHLTKGKTLFFSHGFSITYKDLTGVIPPKDIDVVLVAPKGSGLSVRRNFLEGSGINSSFAVFQDYTGKAEEKTLALGIAMGSGYLFETTFESEVYSDLVGERGVLMGAIAGIMEAQYHELRKHGHTPSEAFNETVEEFTQSLIKLAAEKGMDWLYANCSTTAQRGALDWKGRFREAVAPLFSELYQSVANGTEAKIVLEKNSQPDYREKLNAELAEMGSSEMWEAGKKVRDLRPENWKREA
;
A
#
# COMPACT_ATOMS: atom_id res chain seq x y z
N MET A 1 -18.58 17.56 0.89
CA MET A 1 -17.65 16.75 1.73
C MET A 1 -18.43 16.39 2.98
N ALA A 2 -18.67 15.10 3.16
CA ALA A 2 -19.46 14.63 4.28
C ALA A 2 -18.61 14.53 5.56
N MET A 3 -19.21 14.90 6.68
CA MET A 3 -18.75 14.47 8.01
C MET A 3 -19.52 13.19 8.35
N ILE A 4 -18.79 12.11 8.57
CA ILE A 4 -19.37 10.79 8.86
C ILE A 4 -18.95 10.37 10.26
N ASN A 5 -19.90 9.88 11.04
CA ASN A 5 -19.62 9.38 12.39
C ASN A 5 -19.08 7.95 12.35
N PHE A 6 -17.81 7.79 12.70
CA PHE A 6 -17.14 6.50 12.85
C PHE A 6 -17.01 6.14 14.34
N GLY A 7 -18.01 5.46 14.87
CA GLY A 7 -17.96 4.98 16.26
C GLY A 7 -17.90 6.06 17.34
N GLY A 8 -18.48 7.22 17.09
CA GLY A 8 -18.52 8.36 18.02
C GLY A 8 -17.58 9.52 17.63
N THR A 9 -16.78 9.36 16.58
CA THR A 9 -15.89 10.42 16.06
C THR A 9 -16.37 10.86 14.67
N GLU A 10 -16.55 12.16 14.49
CA GLU A 10 -16.87 12.75 13.19
C GLU A 10 -15.60 12.89 12.35
N GLU A 11 -15.57 12.25 11.18
CA GLU A 11 -14.43 12.29 10.28
C GLU A 11 -14.84 12.82 8.90
N ARG A 12 -13.92 13.51 8.24
CA ARG A 12 -14.12 14.05 6.92
C ARG A 12 -13.86 13.00 5.85
N VAL A 13 -14.87 12.76 5.02
CA VAL A 13 -14.83 11.79 3.92
C VAL A 13 -15.26 12.45 2.62
N VAL A 14 -14.66 12.01 1.51
CA VAL A 14 -15.03 12.45 0.16
C VAL A 14 -15.33 11.22 -0.69
N THR A 15 -16.56 11.13 -1.15
CA THR A 15 -17.03 10.03 -2.01
C THR A 15 -16.93 10.40 -3.50
N ARG A 16 -17.06 9.40 -4.37
CA ARG A 16 -17.12 9.62 -5.83
C ARG A 16 -18.38 10.39 -6.27
N GLU A 17 -19.43 10.41 -5.47
CA GLU A 17 -20.63 11.21 -5.71
C GLU A 17 -20.38 12.70 -5.42
N GLU A 18 -19.68 13.00 -4.33
CA GLU A 18 -19.33 14.37 -3.95
C GLU A 18 -18.23 14.99 -4.79
N PHE A 19 -17.30 14.15 -5.28
CA PHE A 19 -16.23 14.54 -6.18
C PHE A 19 -16.18 13.58 -7.37
N PRO A 20 -17.05 13.76 -8.38
CA PRO A 20 -17.14 12.84 -9.51
C PRO A 20 -15.90 12.90 -10.41
N LEU A 21 -15.67 11.80 -11.16
CA LEU A 21 -14.52 11.69 -12.07
C LEU A 21 -14.47 12.85 -13.08
N SER A 22 -15.61 13.33 -13.55
CA SER A 22 -15.67 14.48 -14.48
C SER A 22 -15.08 15.75 -13.88
N ARG A 23 -15.28 15.97 -12.57
CA ARG A 23 -14.63 17.08 -11.85
C ARG A 23 -13.12 16.85 -11.72
N ALA A 24 -12.70 15.64 -11.41
CA ALA A 24 -11.28 15.30 -11.35
C ALA A 24 -10.58 15.54 -12.70
N GLN A 25 -11.21 15.14 -13.81
CA GLN A 25 -10.71 15.39 -15.15
C GLN A 25 -10.61 16.90 -15.48
N GLU A 26 -11.61 17.68 -15.07
CA GLU A 26 -11.58 19.14 -15.27
C GLU A 26 -10.46 19.82 -14.47
N VAL A 27 -10.28 19.42 -13.19
CA VAL A 27 -9.20 19.95 -12.33
C VAL A 27 -7.84 19.62 -12.90
N LEU A 28 -7.64 18.40 -13.41
CA LEU A 28 -6.34 17.90 -13.89
C LEU A 28 -6.12 18.12 -15.41
N LYS A 29 -7.05 18.77 -16.13
CA LYS A 29 -6.99 18.88 -17.60
C LYS A 29 -5.74 19.54 -18.15
N ALA A 30 -5.17 20.49 -17.40
CA ALA A 30 -3.94 21.20 -17.76
C ALA A 30 -2.67 20.50 -17.26
N ASP A 31 -2.83 19.51 -16.37
CA ASP A 31 -1.72 18.82 -15.74
C ASP A 31 -1.19 17.66 -16.58
N THR A 32 0.07 17.36 -16.39
CA THR A 32 0.73 16.12 -16.81
C THR A 32 1.24 15.45 -15.55
N VAL A 33 0.67 14.29 -15.21
CA VAL A 33 1.08 13.50 -14.06
C VAL A 33 2.27 12.65 -14.44
N ALA A 34 3.44 12.91 -13.86
CA ALA A 34 4.65 12.12 -14.04
C ALA A 34 4.82 11.14 -12.88
N VAL A 35 4.54 9.88 -13.11
CA VAL A 35 4.70 8.80 -12.14
C VAL A 35 6.15 8.34 -12.14
N LEU A 36 6.93 8.72 -11.12
CA LEU A 36 8.34 8.35 -10.96
C LEU A 36 8.47 7.07 -10.14
N GLY A 37 8.72 5.97 -10.83
CA GLY A 37 8.78 4.62 -10.28
C GLY A 37 7.65 3.73 -10.77
N TYR A 38 8.01 2.57 -11.29
CA TYR A 38 7.06 1.56 -11.81
C TYR A 38 7.23 0.24 -11.06
N GLY A 39 7.27 0.38 -9.72
CA GLY A 39 7.43 -0.72 -8.76
C GLY A 39 6.09 -1.34 -8.34
N VAL A 40 5.75 -1.24 -7.05
CA VAL A 40 4.53 -1.83 -6.48
C VAL A 40 3.30 -0.97 -6.80
N GLN A 41 3.31 0.32 -6.48
CA GLN A 41 2.17 1.22 -6.63
C GLN A 41 2.07 1.84 -8.04
N GLY A 42 3.21 2.16 -8.66
CA GLY A 42 3.26 2.87 -9.94
C GLY A 42 2.37 2.29 -11.03
N PRO A 43 2.37 0.96 -11.30
CA PRO A 43 1.51 0.36 -12.30
C PRO A 43 0.01 0.57 -12.01
N GLY A 44 -0.44 0.28 -10.79
CA GLY A 44 -1.85 0.41 -10.43
C GLY A 44 -2.36 1.83 -10.59
N GLN A 45 -1.67 2.80 -10.00
CA GLN A 45 -2.09 4.20 -10.02
C GLN A 45 -2.02 4.81 -11.42
N SER A 46 -0.89 4.65 -12.11
CA SER A 46 -0.71 5.24 -13.46
C SER A 46 -1.67 4.68 -14.49
N LEU A 47 -1.93 3.36 -14.49
CA LEU A 47 -2.87 2.73 -15.41
C LEU A 47 -4.31 3.17 -15.13
N ASN A 48 -4.70 3.24 -13.85
CA ASN A 48 -6.03 3.70 -13.47
C ASN A 48 -6.28 5.15 -13.92
N MET A 49 -5.33 6.04 -13.66
CA MET A 49 -5.43 7.43 -14.12
C MET A 49 -5.48 7.54 -15.65
N ARG A 50 -4.66 6.77 -16.36
CA ARG A 50 -4.68 6.72 -17.84
C ARG A 50 -6.04 6.26 -18.34
N ASP A 51 -6.60 5.20 -17.78
CA ASP A 51 -7.93 4.67 -18.18
C ASP A 51 -9.06 5.66 -17.83
N ASN A 52 -8.87 6.50 -16.83
CA ASN A 52 -9.75 7.60 -16.46
C ASN A 52 -9.49 8.90 -17.27
N GLY A 53 -8.69 8.84 -18.34
CA GLY A 53 -8.50 9.95 -19.27
C GLY A 53 -7.55 11.05 -18.77
N ILE A 54 -6.77 10.82 -17.73
CA ILE A 54 -5.74 11.76 -17.25
C ILE A 54 -4.47 11.63 -18.11
N ARG A 55 -3.81 12.75 -18.37
CA ARG A 55 -2.53 12.76 -19.06
C ARG A 55 -1.41 12.28 -18.13
N VAL A 56 -0.98 11.04 -18.32
CA VAL A 56 0.04 10.39 -17.50
C VAL A 56 1.28 10.08 -18.34
N ILE A 57 2.46 10.30 -17.75
CA ILE A 57 3.74 9.80 -18.23
C ILE A 57 4.43 9.02 -17.10
N VAL A 58 5.27 8.06 -17.47
CA VAL A 58 6.01 7.23 -16.50
C VAL A 58 7.49 7.56 -16.59
N GLY A 59 8.11 7.79 -15.45
CA GLY A 59 9.55 7.90 -15.28
C GLY A 59 10.14 6.65 -14.66
N GLN A 60 11.10 5.99 -15.35
CA GLN A 60 11.76 4.80 -14.83
C GLN A 60 13.20 4.69 -15.34
N ARG A 61 14.04 3.95 -14.62
CA ARG A 61 15.40 3.62 -15.06
C ARG A 61 15.35 2.64 -16.23
N LYS A 62 16.04 2.97 -17.33
CA LYS A 62 16.17 2.07 -18.49
C LYS A 62 16.85 0.74 -18.09
N ASN A 63 16.57 -0.28 -18.84
CA ASN A 63 17.18 -1.62 -18.70
C ASN A 63 16.94 -2.25 -17.32
N THR A 64 15.77 -2.02 -16.72
CA THR A 64 15.32 -2.65 -15.48
C THR A 64 14.05 -3.47 -15.72
N SER A 65 13.78 -4.45 -14.86
CA SER A 65 12.53 -5.23 -14.92
C SER A 65 11.28 -4.34 -14.87
N SER A 66 11.31 -3.24 -14.13
CA SER A 66 10.23 -2.27 -14.07
C SER A 66 10.06 -1.47 -15.36
N TRP A 67 11.16 -1.20 -16.09
CA TRP A 67 11.07 -0.60 -17.43
C TRP A 67 10.41 -1.56 -18.42
N GLU A 68 10.84 -2.83 -18.42
CA GLU A 68 10.26 -3.86 -19.28
C GLU A 68 8.78 -4.10 -18.94
N LYS A 69 8.41 -4.04 -17.66
CA LYS A 69 7.02 -4.09 -17.25
C LYS A 69 6.22 -2.91 -17.81
N ALA A 70 6.75 -1.70 -17.73
CA ALA A 70 6.09 -0.52 -18.29
C ALA A 70 5.87 -0.66 -19.81
N LEU A 71 6.84 -1.19 -20.55
CA LEU A 71 6.67 -1.49 -21.99
C LEU A 71 5.52 -2.46 -22.25
N LYS A 72 5.45 -3.56 -21.47
CA LYS A 72 4.36 -4.56 -21.58
C LYS A 72 2.99 -3.95 -21.26
N ASP A 73 2.91 -2.98 -20.35
CA ASP A 73 1.68 -2.29 -19.97
C ASP A 73 1.31 -1.16 -20.97
N GLY A 74 2.06 -1.05 -22.10
CA GLY A 74 1.74 -0.15 -23.21
C GLY A 74 2.29 1.27 -23.06
N TRP A 75 3.25 1.52 -22.17
CA TRP A 75 3.95 2.80 -22.11
C TRP A 75 5.02 2.87 -23.21
N VAL A 76 5.07 3.98 -23.94
CA VAL A 76 5.87 4.15 -25.17
C VAL A 76 7.11 5.01 -24.90
N PRO A 77 8.33 4.50 -25.13
CA PRO A 77 9.57 5.27 -24.95
C PRO A 77 9.58 6.57 -25.76
N GLY A 78 9.95 7.66 -25.11
CA GLY A 78 10.00 8.97 -25.74
C GLY A 78 8.65 9.66 -25.95
N VAL A 79 7.54 8.97 -25.66
CA VAL A 79 6.16 9.50 -25.76
C VAL A 79 5.49 9.55 -24.39
N THR A 80 5.42 8.41 -23.72
CA THR A 80 4.79 8.26 -22.38
C THR A 80 5.69 7.54 -21.37
N LEU A 81 6.85 7.03 -21.78
CA LEU A 81 7.86 6.41 -20.92
C LEU A 81 9.21 7.09 -21.09
N PHE A 82 9.76 7.59 -20.03
CA PHE A 82 10.98 8.41 -20.01
C PHE A 82 11.95 7.98 -18.91
N PRO A 83 13.24 8.36 -18.98
CA PRO A 83 14.10 8.37 -17.81
C PRO A 83 13.51 9.24 -16.69
N LEU A 84 13.83 8.93 -15.42
CA LEU A 84 13.26 9.60 -14.25
C LEU A 84 13.36 11.14 -14.31
N GLU A 85 14.54 11.67 -14.62
CA GLU A 85 14.79 13.13 -14.67
C GLU A 85 13.97 13.79 -15.79
N GLU A 86 13.89 13.15 -16.96
CA GLU A 86 13.13 13.65 -18.09
C GLU A 86 11.62 13.69 -17.80
N ALA A 87 11.08 12.63 -17.17
CA ALA A 87 9.69 12.61 -16.74
C ALA A 87 9.41 13.70 -15.70
N ALA A 88 10.30 13.88 -14.71
CA ALA A 88 10.18 14.92 -13.70
C ALA A 88 10.19 16.34 -14.32
N ALA A 89 11.00 16.56 -15.35
CA ALA A 89 11.03 17.84 -16.05
C ALA A 89 9.71 18.15 -16.78
N LYS A 90 9.09 17.10 -17.39
CA LYS A 90 7.86 17.21 -18.20
C LYS A 90 6.58 17.29 -17.35
N GLY A 91 6.56 16.67 -16.18
CA GLY A 91 5.38 16.64 -15.30
C GLY A 91 5.11 17.98 -14.61
N THR A 92 3.83 18.29 -14.40
CA THR A 92 3.37 19.37 -13.51
C THR A 92 2.98 18.82 -12.15
N VAL A 93 2.51 17.59 -12.09
CA VAL A 93 2.34 16.77 -10.90
C VAL A 93 3.38 15.66 -10.93
N ILE A 94 4.19 15.56 -9.89
CA ILE A 94 5.26 14.58 -9.77
C ILE A 94 4.86 13.56 -8.71
N GLU A 95 4.38 12.39 -9.14
CA GLU A 95 4.11 11.26 -8.24
C GLU A 95 5.42 10.52 -7.93
N TYR A 96 5.92 10.73 -6.72
CA TYR A 96 7.22 10.21 -6.29
C TYR A 96 7.09 8.82 -5.67
N LEU A 97 6.93 7.80 -6.52
CA LEU A 97 6.62 6.41 -6.15
C LEU A 97 7.84 5.46 -6.18
N LEU A 98 9.05 5.99 -6.08
CA LEU A 98 10.23 5.18 -5.78
C LEU A 98 10.14 4.62 -4.36
N SER A 99 10.89 3.54 -4.07
CA SER A 99 11.06 3.08 -2.68
C SER A 99 11.70 4.19 -1.81
N ASP A 100 11.51 4.17 -0.49
CA ASP A 100 11.99 5.22 0.40
C ASP A 100 13.50 5.46 0.29
N ALA A 101 14.30 4.40 0.24
CA ALA A 101 15.73 4.50 -0.07
C ALA A 101 15.99 5.06 -1.48
N GLY A 102 15.16 4.71 -2.46
CA GLY A 102 15.19 5.26 -3.82
C GLY A 102 14.82 6.73 -3.85
N GLN A 103 13.84 7.15 -3.08
CA GLN A 103 13.46 8.56 -2.93
C GLN A 103 14.61 9.36 -2.34
N LYS A 104 15.20 8.90 -1.23
CA LYS A 104 16.39 9.52 -0.63
C LYS A 104 17.53 9.68 -1.64
N ALA A 105 17.85 8.60 -2.37
CA ALA A 105 18.98 8.58 -3.32
C ALA A 105 18.74 9.49 -4.56
N PHE A 106 17.50 9.57 -5.03
CA PHE A 106 17.16 10.35 -6.23
C PHE A 106 16.80 11.81 -5.92
N TRP A 107 16.52 12.17 -4.67
CA TRP A 107 16.09 13.50 -4.27
C TRP A 107 16.97 14.64 -4.76
N PRO A 108 18.32 14.59 -4.66
CA PRO A 108 19.19 15.67 -5.15
C PRO A 108 18.98 16.02 -6.63
N LYS A 109 18.64 15.01 -7.44
CA LYS A 109 18.35 15.18 -8.87
C LYS A 109 16.92 15.67 -9.10
N LEU A 110 15.95 15.11 -8.39
CA LEU A 110 14.55 15.52 -8.51
C LEU A 110 14.34 16.98 -8.14
N LYS A 111 14.97 17.44 -7.06
CA LYS A 111 14.74 18.78 -6.51
C LYS A 111 14.90 19.90 -7.53
N SER A 112 15.84 19.79 -8.48
CA SER A 112 16.07 20.78 -9.54
C SER A 112 14.92 20.88 -10.55
N HIS A 113 14.06 19.88 -10.64
CA HIS A 113 12.89 19.82 -11.53
C HIS A 113 11.60 20.27 -10.86
N LEU A 114 11.61 20.48 -9.53
CA LEU A 114 10.46 20.97 -8.77
C LEU A 114 10.39 22.49 -8.85
N THR A 115 9.93 22.98 -9.99
CA THR A 115 9.79 24.43 -10.23
C THR A 115 8.50 24.97 -9.66
N LYS A 116 8.44 26.27 -9.45
CA LYS A 116 7.31 27.01 -8.86
C LYS A 116 5.95 26.58 -9.43
N GLY A 117 5.02 26.30 -8.52
CA GLY A 117 3.63 25.92 -8.84
C GLY A 117 3.42 24.46 -9.22
N LYS A 118 4.47 23.63 -9.31
CA LYS A 118 4.32 22.17 -9.44
C LYS A 118 3.75 21.56 -8.18
N THR A 119 3.23 20.35 -8.32
CA THR A 119 2.76 19.52 -7.20
C THR A 119 3.67 18.31 -7.02
N LEU A 120 4.21 18.11 -5.82
CA LEU A 120 4.92 16.92 -5.42
C LEU A 120 3.95 16.02 -4.65
N PHE A 121 3.73 14.83 -5.18
CA PHE A 121 2.75 13.87 -4.67
C PHE A 121 3.44 12.64 -4.10
N PHE A 122 2.93 12.15 -2.98
CA PHE A 122 3.35 10.92 -2.33
C PHE A 122 2.16 9.96 -2.14
N SER A 123 2.42 8.66 -2.16
CA SER A 123 1.46 7.62 -1.73
C SER A 123 1.83 6.99 -0.38
N HIS A 124 2.84 7.52 0.28
CA HIS A 124 3.27 7.18 1.63
C HIS A 124 4.05 8.36 2.19
N GLY A 125 3.72 8.77 3.40
CA GLY A 125 4.27 9.98 4.01
C GLY A 125 5.72 9.88 4.51
N PHE A 126 6.39 8.74 4.36
CA PHE A 126 7.69 8.40 4.94
C PHE A 126 8.77 9.46 4.72
N SER A 127 9.00 9.86 3.47
CA SER A 127 10.10 10.77 3.14
C SER A 127 9.94 12.16 3.76
N ILE A 128 8.71 12.63 3.90
CA ILE A 128 8.40 13.95 4.49
C ILE A 128 8.41 13.87 6.01
N THR A 129 7.82 12.83 6.60
CA THR A 129 7.75 12.64 8.06
C THR A 129 9.15 12.45 8.65
N TYR A 130 9.98 11.64 8.01
CA TYR A 130 11.36 11.38 8.44
C TYR A 130 12.39 12.18 7.62
N LYS A 131 12.09 13.45 7.31
CA LYS A 131 12.93 14.33 6.47
C LYS A 131 14.37 14.45 6.95
N ASP A 132 14.61 14.36 8.27
CA ASP A 132 15.96 14.42 8.86
C ASP A 132 16.81 13.18 8.52
N LEU A 133 16.16 12.04 8.24
CA LEU A 133 16.82 10.80 7.80
C LEU A 133 16.93 10.71 6.28
N THR A 134 15.91 11.20 5.57
CA THR A 134 15.82 11.09 4.10
C THR A 134 16.46 12.25 3.36
N GLY A 135 16.51 13.42 3.96
CA GLY A 135 16.94 14.67 3.32
C GLY A 135 15.92 15.23 2.33
N VAL A 136 14.70 14.68 2.27
CA VAL A 136 13.64 15.14 1.35
C VAL A 136 12.97 16.38 1.95
N ILE A 137 13.45 17.55 1.52
CA ILE A 137 12.95 18.86 1.94
C ILE A 137 12.44 19.59 0.70
N PRO A 138 11.11 19.63 0.47
CA PRO A 138 10.51 20.27 -0.69
C PRO A 138 10.78 21.78 -0.75
N PRO A 139 10.88 22.37 -1.96
CA PRO A 139 10.85 23.83 -2.13
C PRO A 139 9.55 24.43 -1.56
N LYS A 140 9.62 25.69 -1.09
CA LYS A 140 8.47 26.36 -0.48
C LYS A 140 7.42 26.84 -1.48
N ASP A 141 7.76 26.88 -2.76
CA ASP A 141 6.95 27.43 -3.85
C ASP A 141 6.28 26.34 -4.71
N ILE A 142 6.03 25.17 -4.14
CA ILE A 142 5.28 24.06 -4.75
C ILE A 142 4.19 23.55 -3.80
N ASP A 143 3.23 22.80 -4.31
CA ASP A 143 2.32 22.02 -3.48
C ASP A 143 2.97 20.68 -3.08
N VAL A 144 2.67 20.21 -1.87
CA VAL A 144 3.09 18.88 -1.39
C VAL A 144 1.89 18.16 -0.82
N VAL A 145 1.54 17.03 -1.45
CA VAL A 145 0.28 16.32 -1.18
C VAL A 145 0.49 14.81 -1.07
N LEU A 146 -0.49 14.15 -0.50
CA LEU A 146 -0.50 12.70 -0.33
C LEU A 146 -1.87 12.13 -0.69
N VAL A 147 -1.87 11.02 -1.43
CA VAL A 147 -2.98 10.07 -1.47
C VAL A 147 -2.40 8.66 -1.32
N ALA A 148 -2.76 7.99 -0.24
CA ALA A 148 -2.24 6.67 0.11
C ALA A 148 -3.36 5.61 0.04
N PRO A 149 -3.43 4.82 -1.05
CA PRO A 149 -4.37 3.70 -1.14
C PRO A 149 -4.09 2.65 -0.05
N LYS A 150 -5.13 2.23 0.68
CA LYS A 150 -5.03 1.21 1.73
C LYS A 150 -5.11 -0.19 1.14
N GLY A 151 -4.10 -0.52 0.31
CA GLY A 151 -3.98 -1.81 -0.36
C GLY A 151 -2.75 -1.92 -1.26
N SER A 152 -2.38 -3.15 -1.61
CA SER A 152 -1.28 -3.41 -2.53
C SER A 152 -1.57 -2.84 -3.92
N GLY A 153 -0.52 -2.48 -4.67
CA GLY A 153 -0.69 -1.95 -6.03
C GLY A 153 -1.44 -2.90 -6.97
N LEU A 154 -1.32 -4.21 -6.76
CA LEU A 154 -2.12 -5.23 -7.49
C LEU A 154 -3.61 -5.10 -7.16
N SER A 155 -3.95 -4.93 -5.88
CA SER A 155 -5.33 -4.74 -5.43
C SER A 155 -5.90 -3.40 -5.91
N VAL A 156 -5.09 -2.34 -5.93
CA VAL A 156 -5.49 -1.03 -6.48
C VAL A 156 -5.95 -1.17 -7.94
N ARG A 157 -5.19 -1.91 -8.76
CA ARG A 157 -5.56 -2.14 -10.16
C ARG A 157 -6.77 -3.07 -10.32
N ARG A 158 -6.75 -4.20 -9.61
CA ARG A 158 -7.82 -5.20 -9.68
C ARG A 158 -9.18 -4.61 -9.28
N ASN A 159 -9.25 -3.99 -8.10
CA ASN A 159 -10.50 -3.44 -7.60
C ASN A 159 -11.02 -2.28 -8.48
N PHE A 160 -10.12 -1.52 -9.09
CA PHE A 160 -10.51 -0.52 -10.09
C PHE A 160 -11.19 -1.15 -11.30
N LEU A 161 -10.60 -2.22 -11.85
CA LEU A 161 -11.18 -2.94 -13.01
C LEU A 161 -12.51 -3.62 -12.66
N GLU A 162 -12.70 -4.02 -11.42
CA GLU A 162 -13.95 -4.57 -10.87
C GLU A 162 -14.99 -3.48 -10.54
N GLY A 163 -14.65 -2.20 -10.68
CA GLY A 163 -15.54 -1.07 -10.43
C GLY A 163 -15.67 -0.64 -8.96
N SER A 164 -14.97 -1.30 -8.03
CA SER A 164 -15.04 -1.00 -6.58
C SER A 164 -14.05 0.09 -6.15
N GLY A 165 -12.76 -0.12 -6.34
CA GLY A 165 -11.68 0.76 -5.86
C GLY A 165 -11.23 0.47 -4.43
N ILE A 166 -10.01 0.93 -4.11
CA ILE A 166 -9.43 0.86 -2.76
C ILE A 166 -9.63 2.20 -2.06
N ASN A 167 -10.04 2.19 -0.79
CA ASN A 167 -10.12 3.39 0.02
C ASN A 167 -8.73 3.99 0.21
N SER A 168 -8.64 5.32 0.18
CA SER A 168 -7.36 6.01 0.30
C SER A 168 -7.42 7.13 1.32
N SER A 169 -6.37 7.30 2.09
CA SER A 169 -6.20 8.52 2.88
C SER A 169 -5.63 9.63 2.02
N PHE A 170 -5.94 10.89 2.34
CA PHE A 170 -5.38 12.06 1.70
C PHE A 170 -4.88 13.09 2.69
N ALA A 171 -3.84 13.84 2.32
CA ALA A 171 -3.32 14.93 3.13
C ALA A 171 -2.68 16.01 2.27
N VAL A 172 -2.71 17.24 2.77
CA VAL A 172 -1.96 18.38 2.22
C VAL A 172 -0.89 18.78 3.23
N PHE A 173 0.37 18.62 2.87
CA PHE A 173 1.51 19.07 3.69
C PHE A 173 1.84 20.56 3.43
N GLN A 174 1.75 20.98 2.17
CA GLN A 174 2.05 22.33 1.74
C GLN A 174 1.11 22.75 0.60
N ASP A 175 0.45 23.88 0.77
CA ASP A 175 -0.43 24.49 -0.23
C ASP A 175 0.14 25.84 -0.64
N TYR A 176 0.93 25.84 -1.70
CA TYR A 176 1.48 27.08 -2.28
C TYR A 176 0.50 27.75 -3.24
N THR A 177 -0.24 26.94 -3.99
CA THR A 177 -1.11 27.44 -5.05
C THR A 177 -2.49 27.88 -4.55
N GLY A 178 -2.88 27.52 -3.33
CA GLY A 178 -4.24 27.64 -2.80
C GLY A 178 -5.22 26.63 -3.40
N LYS A 179 -4.72 25.61 -4.12
CA LYS A 179 -5.50 24.58 -4.82
C LYS A 179 -5.02 23.15 -4.52
N ALA A 180 -4.09 22.99 -3.59
CA ALA A 180 -3.47 21.70 -3.32
C ALA A 180 -4.50 20.66 -2.90
N GLU A 181 -5.49 21.03 -2.06
CA GLU A 181 -6.52 20.09 -1.62
C GLU A 181 -7.40 19.62 -2.79
N GLU A 182 -7.93 20.54 -3.59
CA GLU A 182 -8.79 20.17 -4.73
C GLU A 182 -8.04 19.26 -5.71
N LYS A 183 -6.76 19.54 -5.95
CA LYS A 183 -5.89 18.70 -6.80
C LYS A 183 -5.64 17.35 -6.17
N THR A 184 -5.45 17.27 -4.86
CA THR A 184 -5.27 16.01 -4.12
C THR A 184 -6.49 15.10 -4.25
N LEU A 185 -7.68 15.67 -4.04
CA LEU A 185 -8.94 14.94 -4.21
C LEU A 185 -9.11 14.47 -5.65
N ALA A 186 -8.82 15.33 -6.63
CA ALA A 186 -8.87 14.98 -8.04
C ALA A 186 -7.93 13.80 -8.39
N LEU A 187 -6.69 13.81 -7.89
CA LEU A 187 -5.74 12.71 -8.07
C LEU A 187 -6.24 11.41 -7.43
N GLY A 188 -6.78 11.47 -6.19
CA GLY A 188 -7.34 10.32 -5.52
C GLY A 188 -8.51 9.69 -6.26
N ILE A 189 -9.43 10.48 -6.77
CA ILE A 189 -10.55 10.00 -7.59
C ILE A 189 -10.05 9.46 -8.94
N ALA A 190 -9.10 10.16 -9.58
CA ALA A 190 -8.56 9.76 -10.87
C ALA A 190 -7.81 8.42 -10.81
N MET A 191 -7.13 8.11 -9.71
CA MET A 191 -6.51 6.79 -9.50
C MET A 191 -7.49 5.69 -9.11
N GLY A 192 -8.79 6.02 -8.95
CA GLY A 192 -9.85 5.07 -8.71
C GLY A 192 -10.08 4.69 -7.25
N SER A 193 -9.80 5.58 -6.32
CA SER A 193 -10.11 5.34 -4.89
C SER A 193 -11.59 5.06 -4.67
N GLY A 194 -11.91 4.17 -3.73
CA GLY A 194 -13.29 3.86 -3.32
C GLY A 194 -13.94 5.08 -2.67
N TYR A 195 -13.31 5.60 -1.62
CA TYR A 195 -13.54 6.91 -1.03
C TYR A 195 -12.22 7.47 -0.49
N LEU A 196 -12.20 8.76 -0.18
CA LEU A 196 -11.05 9.44 0.39
C LEU A 196 -11.37 9.86 1.83
N PHE A 197 -10.43 9.68 2.77
CA PHE A 197 -10.53 10.16 4.14
C PHE A 197 -9.31 10.99 4.52
N GLU A 198 -9.54 12.04 5.28
CA GLU A 198 -8.51 13.00 5.65
C GLU A 198 -7.54 12.45 6.68
N THR A 199 -6.25 12.76 6.51
CA THR A 199 -5.17 12.41 7.44
C THR A 199 -4.07 13.47 7.42
N THR A 200 -2.95 13.20 8.09
CA THR A 200 -1.69 13.94 7.97
C THR A 200 -0.58 13.03 7.46
N PHE A 201 0.52 13.58 6.94
CA PHE A 201 1.68 12.78 6.54
C PHE A 201 2.23 11.93 7.69
N GLU A 202 2.31 12.49 8.89
CA GLU A 202 2.78 11.78 10.07
C GLU A 202 1.83 10.64 10.50
N SER A 203 0.53 10.94 10.60
CA SER A 203 -0.48 9.94 11.00
C SER A 203 -0.58 8.80 9.99
N GLU A 204 -0.48 9.11 8.68
CA GLU A 204 -0.46 8.11 7.63
C GLU A 204 0.72 7.16 7.79
N VAL A 205 1.95 7.70 7.95
CA VAL A 205 3.17 6.88 8.11
C VAL A 205 3.10 6.01 9.34
N TYR A 206 2.67 6.57 10.47
CA TYR A 206 2.65 5.80 11.73
C TYR A 206 1.64 4.66 11.64
N SER A 207 0.44 4.92 11.13
CA SER A 207 -0.57 3.87 10.98
C SER A 207 -0.19 2.82 9.94
N ASP A 208 0.43 3.22 8.84
CA ASP A 208 0.85 2.32 7.75
C ASP A 208 1.99 1.40 8.19
N LEU A 209 3.08 1.96 8.76
CA LEU A 209 4.21 1.17 9.24
C LEU A 209 3.83 0.23 10.39
N VAL A 210 2.96 0.66 11.30
CA VAL A 210 2.42 -0.21 12.36
C VAL A 210 1.51 -1.28 11.77
N GLY A 211 0.68 -0.92 10.78
CA GLY A 211 -0.21 -1.86 10.10
C GLY A 211 0.55 -2.99 9.39
N GLU A 212 1.58 -2.65 8.60
CA GLU A 212 2.39 -3.62 7.86
C GLU A 212 3.13 -4.60 8.78
N ARG A 213 3.72 -4.10 9.87
CA ARG A 213 4.44 -4.93 10.86
C ARG A 213 3.48 -5.66 11.78
N GLY A 214 2.29 -5.11 11.95
CA GLY A 214 1.20 -5.65 12.76
C GLY A 214 0.30 -6.60 11.97
N VAL A 215 -0.99 -6.36 12.05
CA VAL A 215 -2.05 -7.27 11.57
C VAL A 215 -2.04 -7.50 10.07
N LEU A 216 -1.53 -6.55 9.26
CA LEU A 216 -1.57 -6.71 7.80
C LEU A 216 -0.58 -7.75 7.29
N MET A 217 0.60 -7.90 7.92
CA MET A 217 1.63 -8.85 7.48
C MET A 217 2.40 -9.48 8.65
N GLY A 218 3.13 -8.69 9.45
CA GLY A 218 4.11 -9.22 10.40
C GLY A 218 3.50 -10.04 11.52
N ALA A 219 2.61 -9.45 12.31
CA ALA A 219 1.99 -10.13 13.45
C ALA A 219 1.09 -11.30 13.01
N ILE A 220 0.30 -11.14 11.92
CA ILE A 220 -0.57 -12.22 11.45
C ILE A 220 0.24 -13.42 10.96
N ALA A 221 1.35 -13.21 10.25
CA ALA A 221 2.24 -14.30 9.84
C ALA A 221 2.84 -15.02 11.05
N GLY A 222 3.35 -14.25 12.02
CA GLY A 222 3.92 -14.83 13.26
C GLY A 222 2.91 -15.62 14.09
N ILE A 223 1.66 -15.16 14.17
CA ILE A 223 0.58 -15.91 14.86
C ILE A 223 0.26 -17.21 14.11
N MET A 224 0.17 -17.16 12.78
CA MET A 224 -0.06 -18.35 11.95
C MET A 224 1.09 -19.37 12.13
N GLU A 225 2.33 -18.93 12.08
CA GLU A 225 3.50 -19.80 12.31
C GLU A 225 3.48 -20.44 13.71
N ALA A 226 3.18 -19.66 14.73
CA ALA A 226 3.11 -20.18 16.10
C ALA A 226 2.03 -21.27 16.26
N GLN A 227 0.84 -21.05 15.71
CA GLN A 227 -0.24 -22.06 15.74
C GLN A 227 0.11 -23.29 14.90
N TYR A 228 0.64 -23.10 13.69
CA TYR A 228 1.06 -24.20 12.82
C TYR A 228 2.07 -25.11 13.52
N HIS A 229 3.12 -24.56 14.09
CA HIS A 229 4.16 -25.30 14.78
C HIS A 229 3.64 -26.02 16.01
N GLU A 230 2.73 -25.43 16.77
CA GLU A 230 2.13 -26.10 17.93
C GLU A 230 1.27 -27.30 17.49
N LEU A 231 0.48 -27.17 16.42
CA LEU A 231 -0.25 -28.33 15.86
C LEU A 231 0.69 -29.43 15.38
N ARG A 232 1.78 -29.05 14.66
CA ARG A 232 2.79 -30.01 14.20
C ARG A 232 3.47 -30.75 15.35
N LYS A 233 3.79 -30.05 16.42
CA LYS A 233 4.36 -30.64 17.66
C LYS A 233 3.45 -31.68 18.31
N HIS A 234 2.15 -31.50 18.18
CA HIS A 234 1.14 -32.45 18.67
C HIS A 234 0.74 -33.55 17.67
N GLY A 235 1.46 -33.69 16.57
CA GLY A 235 1.32 -34.79 15.62
C GLY A 235 0.34 -34.58 14.47
N HIS A 236 -0.27 -33.40 14.36
CA HIS A 236 -1.09 -33.07 13.19
C HIS A 236 -0.24 -33.08 11.91
N THR A 237 -0.79 -33.53 10.79
CA THR A 237 -0.08 -33.54 9.52
C THR A 237 0.16 -32.12 9.00
N PRO A 238 1.17 -31.89 8.13
CA PRO A 238 1.40 -30.55 7.58
C PRO A 238 0.18 -29.98 6.86
N SER A 239 -0.55 -30.81 6.13
CA SER A 239 -1.76 -30.42 5.42
C SER A 239 -2.89 -30.02 6.39
N GLU A 240 -3.12 -30.82 7.44
CA GLU A 240 -4.13 -30.53 8.47
C GLU A 240 -3.79 -29.24 9.22
N ALA A 241 -2.55 -29.11 9.71
CA ALA A 241 -2.10 -27.90 10.41
C ALA A 241 -2.21 -26.64 9.54
N PHE A 242 -1.91 -26.74 8.23
CA PHE A 242 -2.03 -25.62 7.31
C PHE A 242 -3.50 -25.23 7.05
N ASN A 243 -4.37 -26.23 6.85
CA ASN A 243 -5.80 -25.95 6.62
C ASN A 243 -6.43 -25.26 7.83
N GLU A 244 -6.16 -25.73 9.05
CA GLU A 244 -6.71 -25.16 10.30
C GLU A 244 -6.09 -23.82 10.71
N THR A 245 -4.98 -23.42 10.11
CA THR A 245 -4.26 -22.18 10.48
C THR A 245 -4.41 -21.10 9.41
N VAL A 246 -4.20 -21.45 8.14
CA VAL A 246 -4.10 -20.46 7.06
C VAL A 246 -5.23 -20.58 6.06
N GLU A 247 -5.50 -21.82 5.57
CA GLU A 247 -6.37 -22.00 4.41
C GLU A 247 -7.82 -21.63 4.73
N GLU A 248 -8.39 -22.15 5.81
CA GLU A 248 -9.75 -21.83 6.22
C GLU A 248 -9.91 -20.34 6.50
N PHE A 249 -8.94 -19.72 7.18
CA PHE A 249 -8.96 -18.30 7.44
C PHE A 249 -8.97 -17.48 6.15
N THR A 250 -8.05 -17.75 5.21
CA THR A 250 -7.84 -16.91 4.02
C THR A 250 -8.83 -17.21 2.91
N GLN A 251 -9.24 -18.47 2.73
CA GLN A 251 -10.16 -18.86 1.68
C GLN A 251 -11.62 -18.55 2.03
N SER A 252 -11.99 -18.66 3.31
CA SER A 252 -13.37 -18.56 3.78
C SER A 252 -13.58 -17.38 4.74
N LEU A 253 -13.01 -17.48 5.96
CA LEU A 253 -13.43 -16.65 7.08
C LEU A 253 -13.14 -15.16 6.87
N ILE A 254 -11.96 -14.79 6.36
CA ILE A 254 -11.60 -13.39 6.16
C ILE A 254 -12.45 -12.70 5.07
N LYS A 255 -12.93 -13.45 4.08
CA LYS A 255 -13.84 -12.94 3.05
C LYS A 255 -15.19 -12.59 3.65
N LEU A 256 -15.74 -13.48 4.47
CA LEU A 256 -17.00 -13.22 5.19
C LEU A 256 -16.86 -12.06 6.17
N ALA A 257 -15.75 -11.99 6.89
CA ALA A 257 -15.46 -10.87 7.79
C ALA A 257 -15.34 -9.55 7.05
N ALA A 258 -14.76 -9.52 5.83
CA ALA A 258 -14.67 -8.34 4.99
C ALA A 258 -16.04 -7.88 4.46
N GLU A 259 -16.94 -8.81 4.19
CA GLU A 259 -18.27 -8.50 3.67
C GLU A 259 -19.28 -8.10 4.76
N LYS A 260 -19.19 -8.72 5.93
CA LYS A 260 -20.25 -8.68 6.97
C LYS A 260 -19.77 -8.14 8.32
N GLY A 261 -18.46 -8.09 8.56
CA GLY A 261 -17.87 -7.76 9.85
C GLY A 261 -17.45 -9.01 10.65
N MET A 262 -16.47 -8.82 11.53
CA MET A 262 -15.97 -9.88 12.40
C MET A 262 -17.01 -10.29 13.47
N ASP A 263 -17.80 -9.36 13.96
CA ASP A 263 -18.90 -9.58 14.89
C ASP A 263 -19.99 -10.47 14.27
N TRP A 264 -20.34 -10.21 13.01
CA TRP A 264 -21.25 -11.06 12.25
C TRP A 264 -20.69 -12.47 12.10
N LEU A 265 -19.41 -12.61 11.76
CA LEU A 265 -18.74 -13.92 11.64
C LEU A 265 -18.87 -14.72 12.95
N TYR A 266 -18.55 -14.08 14.09
CA TYR A 266 -18.72 -14.74 15.41
C TYR A 266 -20.16 -15.18 15.64
N ALA A 267 -21.15 -14.33 15.34
CA ALA A 267 -22.56 -14.64 15.55
C ALA A 267 -23.08 -15.80 14.67
N ASN A 268 -22.42 -16.08 13.53
CA ASN A 268 -22.86 -17.08 12.56
C ASN A 268 -21.99 -18.37 12.53
N CYS A 269 -21.08 -18.53 13.47
CA CYS A 269 -20.35 -19.79 13.67
C CYS A 269 -21.09 -20.73 14.63
N SER A 270 -20.59 -21.95 14.78
CA SER A 270 -21.11 -22.91 15.79
C SER A 270 -20.97 -22.36 17.22
N THR A 271 -21.85 -22.76 18.12
CA THR A 271 -21.79 -22.29 19.52
C THR A 271 -20.48 -22.67 20.21
N THR A 272 -19.89 -23.79 19.84
CA THR A 272 -18.55 -24.21 20.31
C THR A 272 -17.46 -23.27 19.84
N ALA A 273 -17.46 -22.87 18.55
CA ALA A 273 -16.51 -21.92 18.00
C ALA A 273 -16.70 -20.54 18.63
N GLN A 274 -17.95 -20.07 18.74
CA GLN A 274 -18.27 -18.79 19.41
C GLN A 274 -17.70 -18.73 20.82
N ARG A 275 -17.97 -19.75 21.64
CA ARG A 275 -17.54 -19.77 23.04
C ARG A 275 -16.01 -19.78 23.14
N GLY A 276 -15.38 -20.72 22.42
CA GLY A 276 -13.91 -20.85 22.44
C GLY A 276 -13.20 -19.58 21.96
N ALA A 277 -13.65 -19.01 20.85
CA ALA A 277 -13.05 -17.79 20.30
C ALA A 277 -13.22 -16.57 21.23
N LEU A 278 -14.39 -16.40 21.85
CA LEU A 278 -14.63 -15.32 22.83
C LEU A 278 -13.76 -15.48 24.08
N ASP A 279 -13.58 -16.69 24.58
CA ASP A 279 -12.77 -16.96 25.77
C ASP A 279 -11.26 -16.71 25.52
N TRP A 280 -10.77 -17.04 24.34
CA TRP A 280 -9.35 -16.89 24.02
C TRP A 280 -8.98 -15.51 23.46
N LYS A 281 -9.91 -14.79 22.82
CA LYS A 281 -9.67 -13.44 22.27
C LYS A 281 -9.00 -12.49 23.26
N GLY A 282 -9.51 -12.47 24.51
CA GLY A 282 -8.93 -11.60 25.56
C GLY A 282 -7.48 -11.93 25.88
N ARG A 283 -7.17 -13.21 25.99
CA ARG A 283 -5.81 -13.69 26.29
C ARG A 283 -4.80 -13.34 25.20
N PHE A 284 -5.18 -13.54 23.93
CA PHE A 284 -4.34 -13.13 22.81
C PHE A 284 -4.14 -11.62 22.78
N ARG A 285 -5.21 -10.82 22.96
CA ARG A 285 -5.10 -9.37 23.02
C ARG A 285 -4.13 -8.91 24.09
N GLU A 286 -4.21 -9.45 25.29
CA GLU A 286 -3.33 -9.12 26.41
C GLU A 286 -1.87 -9.50 26.11
N ALA A 287 -1.65 -10.66 25.48
CA ALA A 287 -0.30 -11.11 25.13
C ALA A 287 0.38 -10.22 24.08
N VAL A 288 -0.36 -9.70 23.09
CA VAL A 288 0.22 -8.91 21.98
C VAL A 288 0.18 -7.39 22.23
N ALA A 289 -0.65 -6.88 23.13
CA ALA A 289 -0.78 -5.44 23.37
C ALA A 289 0.55 -4.74 23.73
N PRO A 290 1.43 -5.30 24.55
CA PRO A 290 2.74 -4.71 24.83
C PRO A 290 3.62 -4.58 23.58
N LEU A 291 3.60 -5.60 22.68
CA LEU A 291 4.35 -5.58 21.43
C LEU A 291 3.85 -4.49 20.46
N PHE A 292 2.53 -4.26 20.39
CA PHE A 292 1.99 -3.16 19.61
C PHE A 292 2.37 -1.80 20.17
N SER A 293 2.45 -1.65 21.49
CA SER A 293 2.92 -0.42 22.12
C SER A 293 4.41 -0.16 21.80
N GLU A 294 5.25 -1.19 21.91
CA GLU A 294 6.67 -1.12 21.54
C GLU A 294 6.85 -0.77 20.06
N LEU A 295 6.15 -1.46 19.18
CA LEU A 295 6.17 -1.20 17.73
C LEU A 295 5.77 0.24 17.40
N TYR A 296 4.68 0.74 17.98
CA TYR A 296 4.26 2.12 17.75
C TYR A 296 5.33 3.13 18.17
N GLN A 297 5.96 2.93 19.34
CA GLN A 297 7.05 3.79 19.80
C GLN A 297 8.27 3.72 18.88
N SER A 298 8.63 2.53 18.38
CA SER A 298 9.73 2.33 17.45
C SER A 298 9.48 3.03 16.10
N VAL A 299 8.25 3.03 15.64
CA VAL A 299 7.83 3.79 14.44
C VAL A 299 7.88 5.30 14.73
N ALA A 300 7.22 5.77 15.78
CA ALA A 300 7.09 7.19 16.08
C ALA A 300 8.44 7.88 16.31
N ASN A 301 9.39 7.20 16.95
CA ASN A 301 10.73 7.75 17.21
C ASN A 301 11.71 7.61 16.00
N GLY A 302 11.27 7.05 14.88
CA GLY A 302 12.06 6.89 13.66
C GLY A 302 13.03 5.72 13.63
N THR A 303 13.04 4.85 14.65
CA THR A 303 13.91 3.66 14.67
C THR A 303 13.63 2.74 13.48
N GLU A 304 12.36 2.45 13.20
CA GLU A 304 11.98 1.63 12.05
C GLU A 304 12.38 2.25 10.72
N ALA A 305 12.21 3.57 10.58
CA ALA A 305 12.63 4.29 9.38
C ALA A 305 14.15 4.22 9.16
N LYS A 306 14.93 4.34 10.22
CA LYS A 306 16.38 4.21 10.17
C LYS A 306 16.80 2.81 9.72
N ILE A 307 16.20 1.75 10.28
CA ILE A 307 16.49 0.36 9.91
C ILE A 307 16.20 0.13 8.41
N VAL A 308 15.04 0.57 7.92
CA VAL A 308 14.66 0.44 6.50
C VAL A 308 15.66 1.15 5.59
N LEU A 309 16.02 2.39 5.90
CA LEU A 309 16.97 3.14 5.10
C LEU A 309 18.37 2.54 5.11
N GLU A 310 18.86 2.07 6.26
CA GLU A 310 20.17 1.44 6.38
C GLU A 310 20.23 0.13 5.58
N LYS A 311 19.25 -0.76 5.74
CA LYS A 311 19.20 -2.04 5.03
C LYS A 311 19.02 -1.86 3.52
N ASN A 312 18.05 -1.05 3.11
CA ASN A 312 17.65 -0.92 1.70
C ASN A 312 18.59 -0.01 0.87
N SER A 313 19.52 0.69 1.50
CA SER A 313 20.57 1.47 0.82
C SER A 313 21.83 0.64 0.52
N GLN A 314 21.92 -0.58 1.01
CA GLN A 314 23.08 -1.45 0.71
C GLN A 314 23.08 -1.89 -0.76
N PRO A 315 24.24 -2.01 -1.41
CA PRO A 315 24.33 -2.46 -2.80
C PRO A 315 23.69 -3.82 -3.04
N ASP A 316 23.80 -4.74 -2.08
CA ASP A 316 23.32 -6.12 -2.10
C ASP A 316 21.95 -6.33 -1.44
N TYR A 317 21.24 -5.22 -1.09
CA TYR A 317 19.99 -5.32 -0.33
C TYR A 317 18.95 -6.22 -0.99
N ARG A 318 18.87 -6.17 -2.33
CA ARG A 318 17.90 -6.99 -3.08
C ARG A 318 18.19 -8.47 -2.98
N GLU A 319 19.47 -8.84 -3.03
CA GLU A 319 19.92 -10.22 -2.89
C GLU A 319 19.62 -10.75 -1.49
N LYS A 320 19.96 -9.97 -0.45
CA LYS A 320 19.66 -10.31 0.94
C LYS A 320 18.16 -10.46 1.20
N LEU A 321 17.36 -9.50 0.75
CA LEU A 321 15.90 -9.57 0.89
C LEU A 321 15.32 -10.79 0.16
N ASN A 322 15.79 -11.09 -1.04
CA ASN A 322 15.33 -12.27 -1.78
C ASN A 322 15.73 -13.57 -1.07
N ALA A 323 16.88 -13.63 -0.41
CA ALA A 323 17.29 -14.78 0.39
C ALA A 323 16.37 -14.99 1.60
N GLU A 324 16.06 -13.93 2.36
CA GLU A 324 15.12 -13.98 3.48
C GLU A 324 13.70 -14.42 3.03
N LEU A 325 13.23 -13.90 1.90
CA LEU A 325 11.94 -14.31 1.32
C LEU A 325 11.93 -15.76 0.83
N ALA A 326 13.04 -16.23 0.27
CA ALA A 326 13.19 -17.63 -0.15
C ALA A 326 13.23 -18.58 1.05
N GLU A 327 13.92 -18.23 2.14
CA GLU A 327 13.92 -18.97 3.40
C GLU A 327 12.50 -19.10 3.96
N MET A 328 11.75 -18.01 4.06
CA MET A 328 10.34 -18.04 4.45
C MET A 328 9.54 -18.97 3.56
N GLY A 329 9.65 -18.84 2.24
CA GLY A 329 8.87 -19.61 1.25
C GLY A 329 9.21 -21.10 1.21
N SER A 330 10.40 -21.51 1.67
CA SER A 330 10.87 -22.90 1.75
C SER A 330 10.55 -23.57 3.09
N SER A 331 9.94 -22.88 4.04
CA SER A 331 9.52 -23.49 5.30
C SER A 331 8.44 -24.57 5.06
N GLU A 332 8.38 -25.59 5.93
CA GLU A 332 7.39 -26.69 5.84
C GLU A 332 5.97 -26.13 5.69
N MET A 333 5.63 -25.10 6.45
CA MET A 333 4.31 -24.48 6.43
C MET A 333 3.95 -23.93 5.04
N TRP A 334 4.85 -23.16 4.42
CA TRP A 334 4.57 -22.55 3.12
C TRP A 334 4.68 -23.52 1.96
N GLU A 335 5.52 -24.58 2.07
CA GLU A 335 5.54 -25.69 1.12
C GLU A 335 4.24 -26.50 1.16
N ALA A 336 3.74 -26.81 2.38
CA ALA A 336 2.43 -27.44 2.54
C ALA A 336 1.32 -26.57 1.94
N GLY A 337 1.37 -25.27 2.20
CA GLY A 337 0.42 -24.30 1.66
C GLY A 337 0.44 -24.19 0.14
N LYS A 338 1.60 -24.34 -0.49
CA LYS A 338 1.69 -24.41 -1.95
C LYS A 338 0.91 -25.62 -2.48
N LYS A 339 1.11 -26.80 -1.88
CA LYS A 339 0.38 -28.01 -2.28
C LYS A 339 -1.12 -27.92 -2.03
N VAL A 340 -1.54 -27.32 -0.91
CA VAL A 340 -2.97 -27.09 -0.63
C VAL A 340 -3.59 -26.20 -1.72
N ARG A 341 -2.93 -25.10 -2.11
CA ARG A 341 -3.41 -24.23 -3.19
C ARG A 341 -3.42 -24.91 -4.57
N ASP A 342 -2.41 -25.73 -4.88
CA ASP A 342 -2.34 -26.48 -6.13
C ASP A 342 -3.51 -27.49 -6.25
N LEU A 343 -3.99 -28.03 -5.13
CA LEU A 343 -5.11 -28.98 -5.07
C LEU A 343 -6.50 -28.32 -5.18
N ARG A 344 -6.60 -27.01 -5.20
CA ARG A 344 -7.88 -26.33 -5.41
C ARG A 344 -8.40 -26.55 -6.82
N PRO A 345 -9.69 -26.91 -7.02
CA PRO A 345 -10.24 -27.23 -8.34
C PRO A 345 -10.04 -26.15 -9.39
N GLU A 346 -10.08 -24.88 -9.00
CA GLU A 346 -9.86 -23.76 -9.89
C GLU A 346 -8.42 -23.66 -10.44
N ASN A 347 -7.47 -24.33 -9.78
CA ASN A 347 -6.06 -24.36 -10.21
C ASN A 347 -5.77 -25.56 -11.13
N TRP A 348 -6.54 -26.65 -11.04
CA TRP A 348 -6.36 -27.81 -11.94
C TRP A 348 -6.65 -27.51 -13.42
N LYS A 349 -7.45 -26.48 -13.69
CA LYS A 349 -7.84 -26.09 -15.07
C LYS A 349 -6.78 -25.24 -15.78
N ARG A 350 -5.69 -24.87 -15.11
CA ARG A 350 -4.65 -24.01 -15.69
C ARG A 350 -3.50 -24.78 -16.33
N GLU A 351 -3.41 -26.09 -16.16
CA GLU A 351 -2.35 -26.96 -16.74
C GLU A 351 -2.84 -27.83 -17.91
N ALA A 352 -4.09 -27.64 -18.36
CA ALA A 352 -4.67 -28.26 -19.54
C ALA A 352 -4.83 -27.20 -20.65
#